data_f0ae34ac32589aeca14142ae2c2ec85d
#
_entry.id   f0ae34ac32589aeca14142ae2c2ec85d
#
_cell.length_a   1.000
_cell.length_b   1.000
_cell.length_c   1.000
_cell.angle_alpha   90.00
_cell.angle_beta   90.00
_cell.angle_gamma   90.00
#
_symmetry.space_group_name_H-M   'P 1'
#
loop_
_entity.id
_entity.type
_entity.pdbx_description
1 polymer ?
#
loop_
_entity_poly.entity_id
_entity_poly.type
_entity_poly.pdbx_seq_one_letter_code
_entity_poly.pdbx_strand_id
1 'polypeptide(L)'
;MLQKLSLIDLVRSVMDKLKDNTDTSCYDEPPKDAPAPLYYIEVVNKRPEDTKTMFCEVYTIYLHIIGEEIQGNAQMYNLIQEAEEALTEGINLPEGFELVLQTSQGIISNKKDETGEKHVVIAYDFKVSYGFKMKT
;
A
#
# COMPACT_ATOMS: atom_id res chain seq x y z
N MET A 1 -3.04 27.01 -8.63
CA MET A 1 -3.65 25.67 -8.53
C MET A 1 -3.00 24.88 -7.42
N LEU A 2 -3.79 24.13 -6.69
CA LEU A 2 -3.24 23.20 -5.71
C LEU A 2 -2.72 21.94 -6.41
N GLN A 3 -1.54 21.50 -6.01
CA GLN A 3 -0.99 20.25 -6.49
C GLN A 3 -1.56 19.08 -5.70
N LYS A 4 -1.95 18.04 -6.37
CA LYS A 4 -2.37 16.78 -5.74
C LYS A 4 -1.18 15.84 -5.65
N LEU A 5 -1.23 14.94 -4.67
CA LEU A 5 -0.20 13.91 -4.55
C LEU A 5 -0.24 13.01 -5.78
N SER A 6 0.91 12.83 -6.43
CA SER A 6 0.97 11.93 -7.59
C SER A 6 0.88 10.48 -7.13
N LEU A 7 0.33 9.61 -8.00
CA LEU A 7 0.28 8.18 -7.73
C LEU A 7 1.68 7.57 -7.63
N ILE A 8 2.64 8.12 -8.36
CA ILE A 8 4.05 7.69 -8.28
C ILE A 8 4.60 7.93 -6.87
N ASP A 9 4.35 9.12 -6.31
CA ASP A 9 4.82 9.45 -4.96
C ASP A 9 4.12 8.64 -3.88
N LEU A 10 2.82 8.40 -4.04
CA LEU A 10 2.07 7.55 -3.12
C LEU A 10 2.66 6.13 -3.08
N VAL A 11 2.81 5.51 -4.24
CA VAL A 11 3.34 4.15 -4.33
C VAL A 11 4.76 4.08 -3.78
N ARG A 12 5.59 5.07 -4.12
CA ARG A 12 6.97 5.14 -3.61
C ARG A 12 7.01 5.22 -2.09
N SER A 13 6.12 6.02 -1.49
CA SER A 13 6.05 6.16 -0.03
C SER A 13 5.68 4.84 0.65
N VAL A 14 4.75 4.09 0.07
CA VAL A 14 4.39 2.76 0.59
C VAL A 14 5.54 1.77 0.41
N MET A 15 6.16 1.76 -0.77
CA MET A 15 7.30 0.88 -1.05
C MET A 15 8.46 1.14 -0.09
N ASP A 16 8.77 2.41 0.15
CA ASP A 16 9.86 2.78 1.06
C ASP A 16 9.59 2.31 2.48
N LYS A 17 8.35 2.43 2.94
CA LYS A 17 7.96 1.96 4.28
C LYS A 17 8.15 0.45 4.40
N LEU A 18 7.78 -0.31 3.38
CA LEU A 18 7.96 -1.77 3.35
C LEU A 18 9.45 -2.15 3.25
N LYS A 19 10.21 -1.47 2.40
CA LYS A 19 11.65 -1.74 2.24
C LYS A 19 12.43 -1.46 3.51
N ASP A 20 12.08 -0.39 4.22
CA ASP A 20 12.80 0.01 5.43
C ASP A 20 12.50 -0.92 6.61
N ASN A 21 11.38 -1.63 6.60
CA ASN A 21 10.90 -2.41 7.73
C ASN A 21 10.74 -3.90 7.47
N THR A 22 11.03 -4.35 6.26
CA THR A 22 10.99 -5.78 5.90
C THR A 22 12.19 -6.13 5.04
N ASP A 23 12.49 -7.44 4.95
CA ASP A 23 13.56 -7.94 4.09
C ASP A 23 13.05 -8.45 2.74
N THR A 24 11.76 -8.32 2.49
CA THR A 24 11.11 -8.84 1.29
C THR A 24 11.11 -7.77 0.19
N SER A 25 11.42 -8.17 -1.04
CA SER A 25 11.40 -7.27 -2.19
C SER A 25 9.99 -6.72 -2.43
N CYS A 26 9.92 -5.43 -2.72
CA CYS A 26 8.66 -4.74 -2.99
C CYS A 26 8.73 -4.04 -4.35
N TYR A 27 7.70 -4.21 -5.16
CA TYR A 27 7.63 -3.68 -6.51
C TYR A 27 6.36 -2.87 -6.71
N ASP A 28 6.41 -1.92 -7.62
CA ASP A 28 5.20 -1.32 -8.21
C ASP A 28 4.61 -2.32 -9.23
N GLU A 29 5.44 -2.79 -10.13
CA GLU A 29 5.10 -3.86 -11.07
C GLU A 29 6.26 -4.84 -11.09
N PRO A 30 6.08 -6.08 -10.59
CA PRO A 30 7.20 -7.00 -10.52
C PRO A 30 7.65 -7.42 -11.93
N PRO A 31 8.97 -7.58 -12.14
CA PRO A 31 9.45 -8.20 -13.36
C PRO A 31 8.83 -9.57 -13.57
N LYS A 32 8.67 -9.98 -14.83
CA LYS A 32 8.00 -11.23 -15.18
C LYS A 32 8.58 -12.44 -14.45
N ASP A 33 9.90 -12.44 -14.25
CA ASP A 33 10.62 -13.56 -13.63
C ASP A 33 11.05 -13.24 -12.19
N ALA A 34 10.42 -12.26 -11.54
CA ALA A 34 10.76 -11.93 -10.16
C ALA A 34 10.48 -13.12 -9.24
N PRO A 35 11.48 -13.54 -8.43
CA PRO A 35 11.28 -14.69 -7.56
C PRO A 35 10.41 -14.34 -6.36
N ALA A 36 9.55 -15.28 -5.95
CA ALA A 36 8.85 -15.18 -4.67
C ALA A 36 9.84 -15.49 -3.54
N PRO A 37 9.63 -14.97 -2.30
CA PRO A 37 8.49 -14.11 -1.93
C PRO A 37 8.69 -12.67 -2.36
N LEU A 38 7.59 -11.99 -2.60
CA LEU A 38 7.62 -10.57 -2.94
C LEU A 38 6.32 -9.87 -2.56
N TYR A 39 6.40 -8.55 -2.46
CA TYR A 39 5.23 -7.67 -2.36
C TYR A 39 5.12 -6.85 -3.64
N TYR A 40 3.90 -6.55 -4.07
CA TYR A 40 3.70 -5.48 -5.05
C TYR A 40 2.44 -4.68 -4.74
N ILE A 41 2.43 -3.44 -5.23
CA ILE A 41 1.42 -2.46 -4.88
C ILE A 41 0.61 -2.11 -6.13
N GLU A 42 -0.71 -2.21 -6.01
CA GLU A 42 -1.65 -1.83 -7.06
C GLU A 42 -2.53 -0.70 -6.56
N VAL A 43 -2.57 0.42 -7.27
CA VAL A 43 -3.52 1.49 -6.96
C VAL A 43 -4.84 1.16 -7.64
N VAL A 44 -5.89 1.03 -6.85
CA VAL A 44 -7.20 0.58 -7.36
C VAL A 44 -8.25 1.67 -7.32
N ASN A 45 -8.08 2.72 -6.53
CA ASN A 45 -9.02 3.81 -6.47
C ASN A 45 -8.36 5.10 -5.99
N LYS A 46 -8.89 6.21 -6.45
CA LYS A 46 -8.52 7.55 -6.04
C LYS A 46 -9.78 8.40 -6.12
N ARG A 47 -10.24 8.92 -5.00
CA ARG A 47 -11.47 9.69 -4.94
C ARG A 47 -11.34 10.93 -4.07
N PRO A 48 -12.04 12.04 -4.41
CA PRO A 48 -12.06 13.19 -3.53
C PRO A 48 -12.87 12.90 -2.25
N GLU A 49 -12.38 13.42 -1.14
CA GLU A 49 -13.07 13.29 0.14
C GLU A 49 -12.70 14.46 1.05
N ASP A 50 -13.11 15.64 0.62
CA ASP A 50 -12.81 16.88 1.34
C ASP A 50 -13.47 16.94 2.71
N THR A 51 -12.82 17.65 3.61
CA THR A 51 -13.43 18.07 4.88
C THR A 51 -13.90 19.52 4.76
N LYS A 52 -14.44 20.08 5.84
CA LYS A 52 -14.83 21.50 5.85
C LYS A 52 -13.65 22.44 5.64
N THR A 53 -12.47 22.04 6.07
CA THR A 53 -11.28 22.90 6.11
C THR A 53 -10.14 22.45 5.22
N MET A 54 -10.22 21.25 4.68
CA MET A 54 -9.13 20.65 3.90
C MET A 54 -9.62 20.07 2.60
N PHE A 55 -8.79 20.21 1.55
CA PHE A 55 -8.94 19.45 0.33
C PHE A 55 -8.23 18.11 0.53
N CYS A 56 -8.97 17.02 0.38
CA CYS A 56 -8.45 15.68 0.60
C CYS A 56 -8.80 14.73 -0.52
N GLU A 57 -7.94 13.74 -0.71
CA GLU A 57 -8.23 12.58 -1.54
C GLU A 57 -7.97 11.31 -0.74
N VAL A 58 -8.77 10.28 -1.00
CA VAL A 58 -8.53 8.94 -0.47
C VAL A 58 -8.03 8.07 -1.60
N TYR A 59 -6.87 7.46 -1.35
CA TYR A 59 -6.24 6.50 -2.26
C TYR A 59 -6.41 5.11 -1.69
N THR A 60 -6.94 4.19 -2.48
CA THR A 60 -7.03 2.79 -2.09
C THR A 60 -5.97 2.00 -2.85
N ILE A 61 -5.16 1.27 -2.13
CA ILE A 61 -4.19 0.35 -2.73
C ILE A 61 -4.50 -1.09 -2.32
N TYR A 62 -4.10 -2.00 -3.18
CA TYR A 62 -4.02 -3.41 -2.85
C TYR A 62 -2.55 -3.77 -2.70
N LEU A 63 -2.20 -4.26 -1.52
CA LEU A 63 -0.87 -4.85 -1.29
C LEU A 63 -0.98 -6.34 -1.60
N HIS A 64 -0.32 -6.75 -2.67
CA HIS A 64 -0.25 -8.15 -3.08
C HIS A 64 0.97 -8.80 -2.43
N ILE A 65 0.75 -9.94 -1.81
CA ILE A 65 1.80 -10.72 -1.15
C ILE A 65 1.88 -12.06 -1.86
N ILE A 66 3.01 -12.31 -2.51
CA ILE A 66 3.25 -13.55 -3.24
C ILE A 66 4.21 -14.41 -2.44
N GLY A 67 3.77 -15.59 -2.04
CA GLY A 67 4.60 -16.55 -1.33
C GLY A 67 5.11 -17.63 -2.27
N GLU A 68 6.12 -18.37 -1.81
CA GLU A 68 6.67 -19.49 -2.56
C GLU A 68 5.70 -20.68 -2.55
N GLU A 69 5.84 -21.53 -3.56
CA GLU A 69 5.15 -22.83 -3.60
C GLU A 69 5.86 -23.80 -2.68
N ILE A 70 5.55 -23.70 -1.38
CA ILE A 70 6.12 -24.57 -0.35
C ILE A 70 5.00 -25.15 0.50
N GLN A 71 5.30 -26.23 1.18
CA GLN A 71 4.33 -26.86 2.07
C GLN A 71 4.13 -26.00 3.33
N GLY A 72 2.86 -25.87 3.73
CA GLY A 72 2.49 -25.10 4.92
C GLY A 72 2.32 -23.61 4.62
N ASN A 73 1.91 -22.87 5.64
CA ASN A 73 1.55 -21.45 5.52
C ASN A 73 2.41 -20.51 6.36
N ALA A 74 3.45 -21.05 7.00
CA ALA A 74 4.26 -20.25 7.92
C ALA A 74 4.94 -19.06 7.23
N GLN A 75 5.46 -19.26 6.02
CA GLN A 75 6.07 -18.19 5.26
C GLN A 75 5.06 -17.08 4.95
N MET A 76 3.88 -17.47 4.46
CA MET A 76 2.85 -16.48 4.12
C MET A 76 2.38 -15.72 5.36
N TYR A 77 2.19 -16.41 6.48
CA TYR A 77 1.77 -15.74 7.72
C TYR A 77 2.82 -14.74 8.20
N ASN A 78 4.10 -15.08 8.09
CA ASN A 78 5.18 -14.15 8.43
C ASN A 78 5.24 -12.95 7.48
N LEU A 79 5.04 -13.16 6.18
CA LEU A 79 5.00 -12.08 5.20
C LEU A 79 3.86 -11.11 5.50
N ILE A 80 2.68 -11.64 5.83
CA ILE A 80 1.52 -10.83 6.18
C ILE A 80 1.82 -10.01 7.44
N GLN A 81 2.34 -10.66 8.47
CA GLN A 81 2.63 -10.00 9.75
C GLN A 81 3.66 -8.89 9.59
N GLU A 82 4.74 -9.14 8.87
CA GLU A 82 5.79 -8.15 8.63
C GLU A 82 5.24 -6.93 7.86
N ALA A 83 4.42 -7.17 6.85
CA ALA A 83 3.80 -6.08 6.10
C ALA A 83 2.84 -5.28 6.96
N GLU A 84 2.01 -5.95 7.75
CA GLU A 84 1.06 -5.27 8.63
C GLU A 84 1.78 -4.45 9.70
N GLU A 85 2.84 -4.99 10.28
CA GLU A 85 3.65 -4.27 11.27
C GLU A 85 4.34 -3.05 10.64
N ALA A 86 4.90 -3.19 9.44
CA ALA A 86 5.52 -2.07 8.72
C ALA A 86 4.52 -0.94 8.47
N LEU A 87 3.28 -1.28 8.13
CA LEU A 87 2.24 -0.30 7.81
C LEU A 87 1.37 0.10 9.02
N THR A 88 1.80 -0.23 10.24
CA THR A 88 1.24 0.39 11.46
C THR A 88 1.71 1.83 11.59
N GLU A 89 2.88 2.14 11.04
CA GLU A 89 3.38 3.50 10.97
C GLU A 89 2.86 4.18 9.71
N GLY A 90 2.59 5.48 9.80
CA GLY A 90 2.18 6.26 8.64
C GLY A 90 3.28 6.31 7.59
N ILE A 91 2.88 6.23 6.31
CA ILE A 91 3.82 6.43 5.21
C ILE A 91 4.35 7.86 5.22
N ASN A 92 5.55 8.06 4.67
CA ASN A 92 6.20 9.36 4.61
C ASN A 92 5.90 10.02 3.27
N LEU A 93 5.05 11.06 3.30
CA LEU A 93 4.66 11.78 2.10
C LEU A 93 5.66 12.91 1.80
N PRO A 94 5.75 13.35 0.53
CA PRO A 94 6.54 14.54 0.19
C PRO A 94 6.03 15.78 0.91
N GLU A 95 6.88 16.78 1.02
CA GLU A 95 6.52 18.07 1.60
C GLU A 95 5.31 18.68 0.87
N GLY A 96 4.42 19.29 1.63
CA GLY A 96 3.19 19.87 1.11
C GLY A 96 1.97 18.98 1.19
N PHE A 97 2.16 17.72 1.58
CA PHE A 97 1.06 16.77 1.74
C PHE A 97 1.03 16.24 3.17
N GLU A 98 -0.18 16.09 3.69
CA GLU A 98 -0.39 15.60 5.06
C GLU A 98 -1.20 14.32 5.03
N LEU A 99 -0.69 13.27 5.67
CA LEU A 99 -1.42 12.03 5.85
C LEU A 99 -2.43 12.23 6.98
N VAL A 100 -3.71 12.24 6.62
CA VAL A 100 -4.80 12.43 7.58
C VAL A 100 -5.19 11.12 8.25
N LEU A 101 -5.23 10.05 7.46
CA LEU A 101 -5.66 8.74 7.95
C LEU A 101 -5.04 7.64 7.09
N GLN A 102 -4.57 6.60 7.74
CA GLN A 102 -4.09 5.39 7.09
C GLN A 102 -4.80 4.21 7.73
N THR A 103 -5.58 3.48 6.94
CA THR A 103 -6.46 2.43 7.45
C THR A 103 -6.26 1.14 6.68
N SER A 104 -6.07 0.04 7.40
CA SER A 104 -6.11 -1.30 6.81
C SER A 104 -7.56 -1.74 6.67
N GLN A 105 -7.89 -2.28 5.50
CA GLN A 105 -9.18 -2.94 5.25
C GLN A 105 -9.10 -4.44 5.54
N GLY A 106 -7.94 -4.93 5.95
CA GLY A 106 -7.73 -6.36 6.18
C GLY A 106 -7.50 -7.16 4.90
N ILE A 107 -7.44 -8.45 5.07
CA ILE A 107 -7.25 -9.39 3.95
C ILE A 107 -8.54 -9.46 3.14
N ILE A 108 -8.44 -9.13 1.86
CA ILE A 108 -9.58 -9.19 0.94
C ILE A 108 -9.54 -10.39 0.01
N SER A 109 -8.39 -11.03 -0.11
CA SER A 109 -8.24 -12.23 -0.94
C SER A 109 -7.11 -13.08 -0.42
N ASN A 110 -7.32 -14.39 -0.43
CA ASN A 110 -6.30 -15.38 -0.06
C ASN A 110 -6.49 -16.57 -0.98
N LYS A 111 -5.63 -16.67 -1.99
CA LYS A 111 -5.73 -17.69 -3.05
C LYS A 111 -4.42 -18.38 -3.28
N LYS A 112 -4.52 -19.58 -3.84
CA LYS A 112 -3.41 -20.29 -4.43
C LYS A 112 -3.60 -20.22 -5.95
N ASP A 113 -2.61 -19.69 -6.67
CA ASP A 113 -2.73 -19.53 -8.10
C ASP A 113 -2.48 -20.85 -8.84
N GLU A 114 -2.59 -20.83 -10.19
CA GLU A 114 -2.44 -22.01 -11.02
C GLU A 114 -1.03 -22.64 -10.94
N THR A 115 -0.03 -21.81 -10.62
CA THR A 115 1.35 -22.28 -10.48
C THR A 115 1.63 -22.89 -9.11
N GLY A 116 0.67 -22.78 -8.19
CA GLY A 116 0.86 -23.21 -6.79
C GLY A 116 1.40 -22.12 -5.89
N GLU A 117 1.73 -20.95 -6.40
CA GLU A 117 2.14 -19.81 -5.58
C GLU A 117 0.97 -19.29 -4.78
N LYS A 118 1.23 -18.98 -3.53
CA LYS A 118 0.21 -18.41 -2.63
C LYS A 118 0.13 -16.92 -2.86
N HIS A 119 -1.09 -16.40 -2.90
CA HIS A 119 -1.35 -15.00 -3.19
C HIS A 119 -2.35 -14.44 -2.20
N VAL A 120 -1.92 -13.48 -1.40
CA VAL A 120 -2.78 -12.78 -0.44
C VAL A 120 -2.82 -11.31 -0.81
N VAL A 121 -3.99 -10.68 -0.67
CA VAL A 121 -4.16 -9.25 -0.93
C VAL A 121 -4.73 -8.59 0.32
N ILE A 122 -4.08 -7.51 0.75
CA ILE A 122 -4.55 -6.65 1.84
C ILE A 122 -4.85 -5.27 1.25
N ALA A 123 -6.00 -4.72 1.54
CA ALA A 123 -6.36 -3.39 1.08
C ALA A 123 -6.05 -2.34 2.14
N TYR A 124 -5.53 -1.19 1.70
CA TYR A 124 -5.25 -0.03 2.54
C TYR A 124 -5.84 1.23 1.92
N ASP A 125 -6.37 2.10 2.77
CA ASP A 125 -6.80 3.43 2.38
C ASP A 125 -5.87 4.47 3.00
N PHE A 126 -5.50 5.46 2.19
CA PHE A 126 -4.70 6.60 2.63
C PHE A 126 -5.47 7.88 2.32
N LYS A 127 -5.87 8.61 3.37
CA LYS A 127 -6.50 9.91 3.20
C LYS A 127 -5.42 10.97 3.32
N VAL A 128 -5.27 11.78 2.28
CA VAL A 128 -4.20 12.77 2.16
C VAL A 128 -4.80 14.14 1.93
N SER A 129 -4.39 15.11 2.74
CA SER A 129 -4.70 16.52 2.49
C SER A 129 -3.65 17.12 1.57
N TYR A 130 -4.10 17.87 0.57
CA TYR A 130 -3.22 18.58 -0.35
C TYR A 130 -3.41 20.10 -0.29
N GLY A 131 -4.17 20.58 0.65
CA GLY A 131 -4.34 22.01 0.87
C GLY A 131 -5.48 22.34 1.82
N PHE A 132 -5.49 23.57 2.29
CA PHE A 132 -6.54 24.05 3.17
C PHE A 132 -7.51 24.93 2.40
N LYS A 133 -8.79 24.84 2.75
CA LYS A 133 -9.82 25.71 2.20
C LYS A 133 -9.71 27.07 2.87
N MET A 134 -9.73 28.11 2.05
CA MET A 134 -9.72 29.49 2.57
C MET A 134 -11.09 29.83 3.13
N LYS A 135 -11.08 30.52 4.28
CA LYS A 135 -12.30 31.11 4.82
C LYS A 135 -12.62 32.36 3.97
N THR A 136 -13.81 32.43 3.48
CA THR A 136 -14.33 33.60 2.79
C THR A 136 -15.25 34.39 3.71
#